data_abd758dd22dba01bc30520ff9092e0e4
#
_entry.id   abd758dd22dba01bc30520ff9092e0e4
#
_cell.length_a   1.000
_cell.length_b   1.000
_cell.length_c   1.000
_cell.angle_alpha   90.00
_cell.angle_beta   90.00
_cell.angle_gamma   90.00
#
_symmetry.space_group_name_H-M   'P 1'
#
loop_
_entity.id
_entity.type
_entity.pdbx_description
1 polymer ?
#
loop_
_entity_poly.entity_id
_entity_poly.type
_entity_poly.pdbx_seq_one_letter_code
_entity_poly.pdbx_strand_id
1 'polypeptide(L)'
;LQRQLQNTPYYASVAIDVDSDPAKPLETPMHVKVSEYPYNSVRGGVGYSTDNGPLIQGAYSYLDTFGKAWPFTIEGRVDQNQQYGQIQLAMPPGRRAWTNSVLASYTTTDVSDTRIYSIRAGVQRARTSQFIDYNYSILFYQDRLDQNAIAPTTSRALVPSWSWTRRHTDDPLFPRSGNLLHVEAGFAVKGVLTDQTFIRGYARGQQYLPIGKEDIVLLRAELGGVFTSGSSSGIPASLLFRAGGSNSVRGYGYQSIGNSVAGSVLPTKYLVTATAEYQHWFTHDWGAAAFFDIGTATDTWGEKVFYPGVGIGARWRSPVGPVNVDVAYGIRNQSVRPYLTLGIAF
;
A
#
# COMPACT_ATOMS: atom_id res chain seq x y z
N LEU A 1 -24.04 -6.67 -16.69
CA LEU A 1 -23.36 -6.10 -17.85
C LEU A 1 -22.91 -4.65 -17.57
N GLN A 2 -23.83 -3.72 -17.20
CA GLN A 2 -23.52 -2.30 -16.98
C GLN A 2 -22.34 -2.09 -16.02
N ARG A 3 -22.38 -2.68 -14.82
CA ARG A 3 -21.26 -2.61 -13.86
C ARG A 3 -19.94 -3.18 -14.38
N GLN A 4 -20.01 -4.23 -15.21
CA GLN A 4 -18.80 -4.82 -15.79
C GLN A 4 -18.14 -3.88 -16.79
N LEU A 5 -18.92 -3.17 -17.60
CA LEU A 5 -18.42 -2.17 -18.53
C LEU A 5 -17.93 -0.92 -17.81
N GLN A 6 -18.67 -0.43 -16.80
CA GLN A 6 -18.26 0.73 -15.98
C GLN A 6 -16.95 0.50 -15.20
N ASN A 7 -16.66 -0.74 -14.81
CA ASN A 7 -15.43 -1.09 -14.12
C ASN A 7 -14.22 -1.27 -15.06
N THR A 8 -14.39 -1.03 -16.36
CA THR A 8 -13.28 -1.03 -17.31
C THR A 8 -12.67 0.38 -17.41
N PRO A 9 -11.38 0.51 -17.75
CA PRO A 9 -10.73 1.82 -17.87
C PRO A 9 -11.16 2.61 -19.12
N TYR A 10 -12.06 2.06 -19.95
CA TYR A 10 -12.39 2.62 -21.27
C TYR A 10 -13.60 3.53 -21.27
N TYR A 11 -14.55 3.33 -20.35
CA TYR A 11 -15.86 3.99 -20.38
C TYR A 11 -16.05 4.93 -19.18
N ALA A 12 -16.30 6.20 -19.48
CA ALA A 12 -16.64 7.22 -18.48
C ALA A 12 -18.07 7.04 -17.95
N SER A 13 -18.99 6.63 -18.84
CA SER A 13 -20.36 6.31 -18.45
C SER A 13 -20.92 5.18 -19.32
N VAL A 14 -21.77 4.37 -18.72
CA VAL A 14 -22.49 3.29 -19.40
C VAL A 14 -23.95 3.34 -18.97
N ALA A 15 -24.86 3.55 -19.93
CA ALA A 15 -26.29 3.45 -19.71
C ALA A 15 -26.84 2.26 -20.54
N ILE A 16 -27.64 1.44 -19.90
CA ILE A 16 -28.31 0.30 -20.56
C ILE A 16 -29.80 0.55 -20.46
N ASP A 17 -30.44 0.62 -21.60
CA ASP A 17 -31.90 0.71 -21.76
C ASP A 17 -32.42 -0.62 -22.36
N VAL A 18 -33.44 -1.16 -21.75
CA VAL A 18 -34.03 -2.43 -22.17
C VAL A 18 -35.47 -2.15 -22.56
N ASP A 19 -35.73 -2.17 -23.85
CA ASP A 19 -37.07 -1.93 -24.39
C ASP A 19 -37.85 -3.26 -24.37
N SER A 20 -38.63 -3.47 -23.29
CA SER A 20 -39.42 -4.68 -23.13
C SER A 20 -40.79 -4.55 -23.80
N ASP A 21 -40.97 -5.20 -24.94
CA ASP A 21 -42.29 -5.39 -25.55
C ASP A 21 -42.96 -6.62 -24.91
N PRO A 22 -44.09 -6.46 -24.18
CA PRO A 22 -44.81 -7.58 -23.59
C PRO A 22 -45.32 -8.61 -24.62
N ALA A 23 -45.47 -8.20 -25.87
CA ALA A 23 -45.93 -9.08 -26.96
C ALA A 23 -44.79 -9.98 -27.50
N LYS A 24 -43.53 -9.63 -27.24
CA LYS A 24 -42.35 -10.38 -27.71
C LYS A 24 -41.30 -10.57 -26.62
N PRO A 25 -41.60 -11.30 -25.55
CA PRO A 25 -40.72 -11.37 -24.37
C PRO A 25 -39.34 -12.04 -24.61
N LEU A 26 -39.20 -12.77 -25.73
CA LEU A 26 -37.94 -13.45 -26.11
C LEU A 26 -37.06 -12.63 -27.07
N GLU A 27 -37.53 -11.49 -27.57
CA GLU A 27 -36.83 -10.61 -28.51
C GLU A 27 -36.70 -9.19 -27.94
N THR A 28 -36.18 -9.05 -26.73
CA THR A 28 -36.07 -7.75 -26.07
C THR A 28 -34.77 -7.04 -26.52
N PRO A 29 -34.88 -5.95 -27.30
CA PRO A 29 -33.68 -5.18 -27.69
C PRO A 29 -33.06 -4.49 -26.49
N MET A 30 -31.73 -4.54 -26.43
CA MET A 30 -30.96 -3.88 -25.41
C MET A 30 -30.12 -2.78 -26.07
N HIS A 31 -30.35 -1.53 -25.70
CA HIS A 31 -29.60 -0.39 -26.16
C HIS A 31 -28.52 -0.05 -25.14
N VAL A 32 -27.25 -0.14 -25.55
CA VAL A 32 -26.10 0.20 -24.69
C VAL A 32 -25.49 1.52 -25.18
N LYS A 33 -25.65 2.58 -24.40
CA LYS A 33 -25.02 3.88 -24.65
C LYS A 33 -23.76 3.98 -23.80
N VAL A 34 -22.62 4.23 -24.44
CA VAL A 34 -21.33 4.39 -23.76
C VAL A 34 -20.73 5.76 -24.09
N SER A 35 -20.07 6.35 -23.10
CA SER A 35 -19.16 7.47 -23.28
C SER A 35 -17.75 6.99 -22.98
N GLU A 36 -16.85 7.13 -23.91
CA GLU A 36 -15.46 6.67 -23.77
C GLU A 36 -14.62 7.71 -23.03
N TYR A 37 -13.62 7.23 -22.27
CA TYR A 37 -12.55 8.10 -21.78
C TYR A 37 -11.63 8.52 -22.94
N PRO A 38 -11.00 9.70 -22.87
CA PRO A 38 -9.94 10.04 -23.81
C PRO A 38 -8.80 9.03 -23.73
N TYR A 39 -8.21 8.71 -24.88
CA TYR A 39 -7.10 7.74 -24.95
C TYR A 39 -5.91 8.11 -24.06
N ASN A 40 -5.69 9.40 -23.85
CA ASN A 40 -4.61 9.93 -23.03
C ASN A 40 -5.18 10.51 -21.74
N SER A 41 -4.61 10.15 -20.61
CA SER A 41 -4.92 10.79 -19.33
C SER A 41 -3.64 11.08 -18.55
N VAL A 42 -3.62 12.27 -17.91
CA VAL A 42 -2.55 12.69 -17.00
C VAL A 42 -3.16 12.93 -15.64
N ARG A 43 -2.55 12.38 -14.62
CA ARG A 43 -2.91 12.62 -13.23
C ARG A 43 -1.69 13.13 -12.49
N GLY A 44 -1.88 14.04 -11.55
CA GLY A 44 -0.81 14.58 -10.75
C GLY A 44 -1.28 14.86 -9.34
N GLY A 45 -0.36 14.81 -8.38
CA GLY A 45 -0.66 15.08 -7.00
C GLY A 45 0.53 15.58 -6.22
N VAL A 46 0.24 16.34 -5.19
CA VAL A 46 1.22 16.87 -4.24
C VAL A 46 0.76 16.55 -2.83
N GLY A 47 1.68 16.33 -1.92
CA GLY A 47 1.38 16.03 -0.53
C GLY A 47 2.51 16.41 0.39
N TYR A 48 2.29 16.25 1.67
CA TYR A 48 3.29 16.44 2.70
C TYR A 48 3.04 15.50 3.89
N SER A 49 4.11 14.92 4.41
CA SER A 49 4.08 14.26 5.72
C SER A 49 5.39 14.53 6.47
N THR A 50 5.35 14.53 7.79
CA THR A 50 6.58 14.65 8.60
C THR A 50 7.51 13.44 8.45
N ASP A 51 6.99 12.29 8.06
CA ASP A 51 7.80 11.09 7.81
C ASP A 51 8.61 11.19 6.53
N ASN A 52 8.00 11.68 5.44
CA ASN A 52 8.58 11.63 4.09
C ASN A 52 8.79 13.02 3.45
N GLY A 53 8.49 14.11 4.20
CA GLY A 53 8.59 15.47 3.66
C GLY A 53 7.58 15.75 2.53
N PRO A 54 7.91 16.68 1.62
CA PRO A 54 7.09 16.98 0.46
C PRO A 54 7.06 15.79 -0.50
N LEU A 55 5.88 15.55 -1.08
CA LEU A 55 5.60 14.51 -2.05
C LEU A 55 5.11 15.13 -3.35
N ILE A 56 5.66 14.67 -4.46
CA ILE A 56 5.15 14.92 -5.80
C ILE A 56 4.96 13.57 -6.48
N GLN A 57 3.80 13.39 -7.13
CA GLN A 57 3.52 12.19 -7.90
C GLN A 57 2.82 12.54 -9.21
N GLY A 58 3.01 11.70 -10.21
CA GLY A 58 2.38 11.84 -11.50
C GLY A 58 2.17 10.51 -12.18
N ALA A 59 1.13 10.41 -12.99
CA ALA A 59 0.89 9.26 -13.85
C ALA A 59 0.38 9.71 -15.21
N TYR A 60 0.86 9.05 -16.25
CA TYR A 60 0.37 9.14 -17.61
C TYR A 60 -0.16 7.79 -18.04
N SER A 61 -1.34 7.76 -18.64
CA SER A 61 -1.93 6.54 -19.17
C SER A 61 -2.38 6.74 -20.60
N TYR A 62 -2.08 5.76 -21.46
CA TYR A 62 -2.53 5.66 -22.84
C TYR A 62 -3.33 4.36 -23.00
N LEU A 63 -4.60 4.45 -23.43
CA LEU A 63 -5.55 3.34 -23.33
C LEU A 63 -5.51 2.35 -24.51
N ASP A 64 -4.93 2.72 -25.65
CA ASP A 64 -4.98 1.92 -26.88
C ASP A 64 -3.62 1.61 -27.49
N THR A 65 -2.72 1.04 -26.71
CA THR A 65 -1.42 0.62 -27.19
C THR A 65 -1.57 -0.49 -28.24
N PHE A 66 -0.92 -0.32 -29.39
CA PHE A 66 -0.96 -1.24 -30.54
C PHE A 66 -2.33 -1.38 -31.22
N GLY A 67 -3.30 -0.49 -31.00
CA GLY A 67 -4.65 -0.63 -31.52
C GLY A 67 -5.43 -1.84 -30.94
N LYS A 68 -5.04 -2.30 -29.74
CA LYS A 68 -5.59 -3.50 -29.09
C LYS A 68 -6.30 -3.20 -27.77
N ALA A 69 -6.57 -1.91 -27.49
CA ALA A 69 -7.10 -1.46 -26.23
C ALA A 69 -6.25 -1.95 -25.02
N TRP A 70 -4.92 -1.93 -25.15
CA TRP A 70 -4.01 -2.27 -24.06
C TRP A 70 -3.57 -0.99 -23.34
N PRO A 71 -4.03 -0.76 -22.09
CA PRO A 71 -3.59 0.39 -21.31
C PRO A 71 -2.09 0.30 -21.01
N PHE A 72 -1.36 1.35 -21.40
CA PHE A 72 0.02 1.58 -21.01
C PHE A 72 0.04 2.69 -19.97
N THR A 73 0.69 2.48 -18.84
CA THR A 73 0.77 3.46 -17.77
C THR A 73 2.22 3.66 -17.36
N ILE A 74 2.61 4.93 -17.20
CA ILE A 74 3.86 5.34 -16.55
C ILE A 74 3.45 6.11 -15.31
N GLU A 75 4.03 5.77 -14.17
CA GLU A 75 3.83 6.50 -12.93
C GLU A 75 5.16 6.78 -12.23
N GLY A 76 5.21 7.89 -11.53
CA GLY A 76 6.36 8.29 -10.74
C GLY A 76 5.95 9.00 -9.47
N ARG A 77 6.75 8.81 -8.43
CA ARG A 77 6.59 9.44 -7.13
C ARG A 77 7.96 9.78 -6.58
N VAL A 78 8.08 10.99 -6.03
CA VAL A 78 9.29 11.45 -5.37
C VAL A 78 8.90 12.10 -4.05
N ASP A 79 9.52 11.65 -2.97
CA ASP A 79 9.50 12.29 -1.67
C ASP A 79 10.92 12.32 -1.07
N GLN A 80 11.08 12.81 0.14
CA GLN A 80 12.39 12.96 0.77
C GLN A 80 13.13 11.63 0.96
N ASN A 81 12.40 10.56 1.21
CA ASN A 81 12.94 9.25 1.57
C ASN A 81 12.85 8.23 0.43
N GLN A 82 11.98 8.49 -0.57
CA GLN A 82 11.70 7.52 -1.62
C GLN A 82 11.59 8.17 -2.99
N GLN A 83 12.17 7.53 -3.98
CA GLN A 83 11.95 7.79 -5.39
C GLN A 83 11.42 6.49 -6.02
N TYR A 84 10.32 6.61 -6.73
CA TYR A 84 9.65 5.48 -7.34
C TYR A 84 9.27 5.80 -8.78
N GLY A 85 9.47 4.85 -9.68
CA GLY A 85 9.00 4.89 -11.05
C GLY A 85 8.54 3.51 -11.50
N GLN A 86 7.42 3.44 -12.24
CA GLN A 86 6.87 2.21 -12.79
C GLN A 86 6.36 2.42 -14.20
N ILE A 87 6.55 1.41 -15.03
CA ILE A 87 5.87 1.25 -16.31
C ILE A 87 5.05 -0.04 -16.26
N GLN A 88 3.85 0.01 -16.82
CA GLN A 88 2.93 -1.12 -16.86
C GLN A 88 2.20 -1.15 -18.20
N LEU A 89 2.13 -2.34 -18.79
CA LEU A 89 1.28 -2.63 -19.94
C LEU A 89 0.27 -3.68 -19.52
N ALA A 90 -1.01 -3.31 -19.55
CA ALA A 90 -2.11 -4.19 -19.19
C ALA A 90 -2.85 -4.70 -20.43
N MET A 91 -3.43 -5.87 -20.34
CA MET A 91 -4.36 -6.38 -21.35
C MET A 91 -5.79 -5.99 -20.96
N PRO A 92 -6.72 -5.91 -21.92
CA PRO A 92 -8.14 -5.73 -21.63
C PRO A 92 -8.65 -6.78 -20.64
N PRO A 93 -9.61 -6.41 -19.77
CA PRO A 93 -10.19 -7.35 -18.83
C PRO A 93 -10.82 -8.56 -19.57
N GLY A 94 -10.37 -9.75 -19.20
CA GLY A 94 -10.90 -11.00 -19.72
C GLY A 94 -12.15 -11.47 -18.97
N ARG A 95 -12.45 -12.77 -19.06
CA ARG A 95 -13.59 -13.40 -18.37
C ARG A 95 -13.53 -13.12 -16.86
N ARG A 96 -14.66 -12.75 -16.25
CA ARG A 96 -14.80 -12.41 -14.84
C ARG A 96 -13.92 -11.21 -14.40
N ALA A 97 -13.66 -10.26 -15.31
CA ALA A 97 -12.89 -9.04 -15.06
C ALA A 97 -11.45 -9.26 -14.55
N TRP A 98 -10.79 -10.35 -14.95
CA TRP A 98 -9.37 -10.54 -14.70
C TRP A 98 -8.55 -9.77 -15.73
N THR A 99 -7.59 -8.99 -15.26
CA THR A 99 -6.64 -8.23 -16.07
C THR A 99 -5.24 -8.82 -15.91
N ASN A 100 -4.58 -9.12 -17.01
CA ASN A 100 -3.16 -9.52 -17.02
C ASN A 100 -2.32 -8.30 -17.36
N SER A 101 -1.15 -8.16 -16.75
CA SER A 101 -0.22 -7.08 -17.08
C SER A 101 1.23 -7.51 -16.91
N VAL A 102 2.10 -6.81 -17.62
CA VAL A 102 3.55 -6.84 -17.45
C VAL A 102 3.96 -5.51 -16.84
N LEU A 103 4.86 -5.53 -15.88
CA LEU A 103 5.35 -4.32 -15.23
C LEU A 103 6.85 -4.37 -14.99
N ALA A 104 7.44 -3.19 -14.94
CA ALA A 104 8.78 -2.98 -14.41
C ALA A 104 8.77 -1.72 -13.54
N SER A 105 9.46 -1.76 -12.41
CA SER A 105 9.57 -0.62 -11.50
C SER A 105 10.98 -0.49 -10.94
N TYR A 106 11.35 0.74 -10.62
CA TYR A 106 12.55 1.10 -9.90
C TYR A 106 12.17 1.92 -8.66
N THR A 107 12.77 1.57 -7.54
CA THR A 107 12.55 2.28 -6.27
C THR A 107 13.90 2.53 -5.59
N THR A 108 14.14 3.75 -5.15
CA THR A 108 15.20 4.06 -4.20
C THR A 108 14.56 4.44 -2.87
N THR A 109 15.04 3.85 -1.78
CA THR A 109 14.62 4.22 -0.43
C THR A 109 15.87 4.58 0.37
N ASP A 110 15.89 5.77 1.00
CA ASP A 110 17.00 6.27 1.81
C ASP A 110 16.46 6.67 3.18
N VAL A 111 16.64 5.80 4.15
CA VAL A 111 16.08 5.98 5.51
C VAL A 111 17.01 5.39 6.56
N SER A 112 17.26 6.15 7.63
CA SER A 112 18.05 5.67 8.79
C SER A 112 19.43 5.15 8.39
N ASP A 113 20.17 5.94 7.60
CA ASP A 113 21.50 5.63 7.06
C ASP A 113 21.57 4.30 6.27
N THR A 114 20.43 3.89 5.72
CA THR A 114 20.32 2.71 4.88
C THR A 114 19.67 3.09 3.56
N ARG A 115 20.37 2.85 2.44
CA ARG A 115 19.85 3.09 1.10
C ARG A 115 19.62 1.78 0.37
N ILE A 116 18.42 1.62 -0.16
CA ILE A 116 18.00 0.43 -0.91
C ILE A 116 17.62 0.86 -2.33
N TYR A 117 18.28 0.26 -3.32
CA TYR A 117 17.92 0.37 -4.73
C TYR A 117 17.24 -0.93 -5.15
N SER A 118 16.00 -0.84 -5.57
CA SER A 118 15.15 -1.98 -5.92
C SER A 118 14.74 -1.93 -7.37
N ILE A 119 15.00 -2.97 -8.12
CA ILE A 119 14.44 -3.22 -9.45
C ILE A 119 13.45 -4.38 -9.33
N ARG A 120 12.26 -4.21 -9.89
CA ARG A 120 11.25 -5.26 -9.99
C ARG A 120 10.76 -5.36 -11.41
N ALA A 121 10.59 -6.56 -11.92
CA ALA A 121 10.00 -6.78 -13.24
C ALA A 121 9.28 -8.12 -13.28
N GLY A 122 8.17 -8.20 -13.99
CA GLY A 122 7.46 -9.45 -14.14
C GLY A 122 6.02 -9.30 -14.62
N VAL A 123 5.24 -10.30 -14.30
CA VAL A 123 3.85 -10.41 -14.73
C VAL A 123 2.93 -10.47 -13.54
N GLN A 124 1.74 -9.92 -13.71
CA GLN A 124 0.68 -10.02 -12.71
C GLN A 124 -0.68 -10.26 -13.35
N ARG A 125 -1.56 -10.86 -12.59
CA ARG A 125 -2.96 -11.06 -12.91
C ARG A 125 -3.81 -10.58 -11.75
N ALA A 126 -4.57 -9.51 -11.98
CA ALA A 126 -5.36 -8.85 -10.95
C ALA A 126 -6.85 -8.88 -11.28
N ARG A 127 -7.66 -8.84 -10.24
CA ARG A 127 -9.10 -8.65 -10.33
C ARG A 127 -9.55 -7.73 -9.21
N THR A 128 -10.16 -6.62 -9.58
CA THR A 128 -10.76 -5.65 -8.65
C THR A 128 -12.27 -5.79 -8.68
N SER A 129 -12.88 -5.84 -7.52
CA SER A 129 -14.32 -5.77 -7.33
C SER A 129 -14.65 -4.64 -6.35
N GLN A 130 -15.93 -4.41 -6.09
CA GLN A 130 -16.36 -3.32 -5.19
C GLN A 130 -15.69 -3.34 -3.81
N PHE A 131 -15.46 -4.53 -3.24
CA PHE A 131 -14.95 -4.70 -1.88
C PHE A 131 -13.67 -5.53 -1.81
N ILE A 132 -13.32 -6.25 -2.86
CA ILE A 132 -12.24 -7.25 -2.80
C ILE A 132 -11.36 -7.14 -4.04
N ASP A 133 -10.05 -7.07 -3.81
CA ASP A 133 -9.04 -7.19 -4.85
C ASP A 133 -8.26 -8.48 -4.65
N TYR A 134 -7.98 -9.14 -5.76
CA TYR A 134 -7.06 -10.28 -5.85
C TYR A 134 -5.92 -9.91 -6.78
N ASN A 135 -4.71 -10.30 -6.41
CA ASN A 135 -3.55 -10.20 -7.28
C ASN A 135 -2.70 -11.47 -7.16
N TYR A 136 -2.34 -12.04 -8.29
CA TYR A 136 -1.34 -13.09 -8.44
C TYR A 136 -0.20 -12.50 -9.25
N SER A 137 1.02 -12.66 -8.80
CA SER A 137 2.18 -12.14 -9.52
C SER A 137 3.36 -13.11 -9.51
N ILE A 138 4.20 -12.99 -10.52
CA ILE A 138 5.52 -13.58 -10.55
C ILE A 138 6.47 -12.43 -10.89
N LEU A 139 7.18 -11.94 -9.87
CA LEU A 139 8.06 -10.79 -9.99
C LEU A 139 9.50 -11.20 -9.67
N PHE A 140 10.40 -10.77 -10.51
CA PHE A 140 11.82 -10.76 -10.23
C PHE A 140 12.16 -9.50 -9.44
N TYR A 141 12.91 -9.67 -8.36
CA TYR A 141 13.45 -8.61 -7.51
C TYR A 141 14.96 -8.64 -7.58
N GLN A 142 15.57 -7.47 -7.71
CA GLN A 142 16.99 -7.26 -7.49
C GLN A 142 17.17 -6.02 -6.65
N ASP A 143 17.69 -6.20 -5.45
CA ASP A 143 17.97 -5.12 -4.51
C ASP A 143 19.45 -4.97 -4.27
N ARG A 144 19.91 -3.73 -4.25
CA ARG A 144 21.21 -3.35 -3.72
C ARG A 144 21.01 -2.56 -2.44
N LEU A 145 21.59 -3.04 -1.36
CA LEU A 145 21.56 -2.45 -0.04
C LEU A 145 22.91 -1.80 0.24
N ASP A 146 22.93 -0.48 0.36
CA ASP A 146 24.07 0.33 0.80
C ASP A 146 23.83 0.79 2.23
N GLN A 147 24.83 0.65 3.09
CA GLN A 147 24.79 1.00 4.50
C GLN A 147 26.15 1.56 4.95
N ASN A 148 26.15 2.37 5.99
CA ASN A 148 27.40 2.97 6.49
C ASN A 148 28.38 1.89 6.96
N ALA A 149 29.66 2.09 6.64
CA ALA A 149 30.81 1.29 7.10
C ALA A 149 30.79 -0.21 6.70
N ILE A 150 29.87 -0.64 5.85
CA ILE A 150 29.78 -2.03 5.37
C ILE A 150 29.67 -2.05 3.85
N ALA A 151 30.35 -3.00 3.20
CA ALA A 151 30.30 -3.15 1.75
C ALA A 151 28.85 -3.36 1.25
N PRO A 152 28.46 -2.73 0.12
CA PRO A 152 27.15 -2.93 -0.46
C PRO A 152 26.85 -4.40 -0.76
N THR A 153 25.62 -4.82 -0.48
CA THR A 153 25.17 -6.18 -0.78
C THR A 153 24.08 -6.16 -1.85
N THR A 154 24.14 -7.11 -2.76
CA THR A 154 23.10 -7.29 -3.78
C THR A 154 22.43 -8.63 -3.57
N SER A 155 21.10 -8.66 -3.61
CA SER A 155 20.29 -9.85 -3.46
C SER A 155 19.20 -9.91 -4.54
N ARG A 156 18.88 -11.14 -4.98
CA ARG A 156 17.93 -11.41 -6.06
C ARG A 156 16.94 -12.47 -5.65
N ALA A 157 15.70 -12.33 -6.12
CA ALA A 157 14.68 -13.36 -5.94
C ALA A 157 13.63 -13.30 -7.06
N LEU A 158 13.23 -14.46 -7.56
CA LEU A 158 12.02 -14.63 -8.35
C LEU A 158 10.92 -15.10 -7.40
N VAL A 159 9.88 -14.29 -7.25
CA VAL A 159 8.86 -14.47 -6.21
C VAL A 159 7.47 -14.62 -6.83
N PRO A 160 6.95 -15.83 -6.97
CA PRO A 160 5.52 -16.04 -7.08
C PRO A 160 4.83 -15.57 -5.81
N SER A 161 3.80 -14.73 -5.95
CA SER A 161 3.05 -14.21 -4.81
C SER A 161 1.57 -14.08 -5.10
N TRP A 162 0.81 -14.08 -4.03
CA TRP A 162 -0.61 -13.83 -4.01
C TRP A 162 -0.91 -12.75 -2.98
N SER A 163 -1.81 -11.81 -3.33
CA SER A 163 -2.36 -10.87 -2.37
C SER A 163 -3.87 -10.76 -2.50
N TRP A 164 -4.48 -10.46 -1.37
CA TRP A 164 -5.90 -10.24 -1.23
C TRP A 164 -6.15 -9.02 -0.36
N THR A 165 -7.00 -8.12 -0.84
CA THR A 165 -7.37 -6.92 -0.11
C THR A 165 -8.89 -6.83 -0.04
N ARG A 166 -9.43 -6.66 1.17
CA ARG A 166 -10.82 -6.33 1.41
C ARG A 166 -10.92 -4.88 1.88
N ARG A 167 -11.79 -4.12 1.24
CA ARG A 167 -12.16 -2.76 1.64
C ARG A 167 -13.67 -2.71 1.81
N HIS A 168 -14.11 -2.62 3.04
CA HIS A 168 -15.52 -2.54 3.40
C HIS A 168 -15.69 -1.48 4.47
N THR A 169 -15.71 -0.21 4.05
CA THR A 169 -15.93 0.97 4.88
C THR A 169 -17.17 1.70 4.40
N ASP A 170 -17.83 2.41 5.30
CA ASP A 170 -18.97 3.27 5.00
C ASP A 170 -18.58 4.45 4.11
N ASP A 171 -17.40 5.06 4.35
CA ASP A 171 -16.83 6.13 3.56
C ASP A 171 -15.36 5.81 3.24
N PRO A 172 -14.90 5.94 1.98
CA PRO A 172 -13.51 5.68 1.62
C PRO A 172 -12.52 6.71 2.17
N LEU A 173 -12.94 7.98 2.36
CA LEU A 173 -12.10 9.08 2.80
C LEU A 173 -12.15 9.30 4.31
N PHE A 174 -13.34 9.23 4.89
CA PHE A 174 -13.60 9.52 6.30
C PHE A 174 -14.36 8.36 6.97
N PRO A 175 -13.76 7.16 7.00
CA PRO A 175 -14.45 5.98 7.51
C PRO A 175 -14.79 6.13 9.00
N ARG A 176 -16.04 5.84 9.33
CA ARG A 176 -16.53 5.72 10.71
C ARG A 176 -16.71 4.26 11.10
N SER A 177 -17.11 3.43 10.15
CA SER A 177 -17.35 2.01 10.37
C SER A 177 -16.77 1.15 9.27
N GLY A 178 -16.50 -0.11 9.60
CA GLY A 178 -16.02 -1.10 8.64
C GLY A 178 -14.57 -1.47 8.82
N ASN A 179 -14.04 -2.14 7.81
CA ASN A 179 -12.67 -2.67 7.88
C ASN A 179 -11.92 -2.62 6.54
N LEU A 180 -10.61 -2.58 6.69
CA LEU A 180 -9.66 -2.76 5.61
C LEU A 180 -8.73 -3.89 6.03
N LEU A 181 -8.62 -4.93 5.20
CA LEU A 181 -7.75 -6.06 5.46
C LEU A 181 -6.95 -6.38 4.20
N HIS A 182 -5.64 -6.46 4.35
CA HIS A 182 -4.71 -6.86 3.30
C HIS A 182 -3.89 -8.06 3.76
N VAL A 183 -3.78 -9.07 2.91
CA VAL A 183 -2.97 -10.27 3.14
C VAL A 183 -2.13 -10.53 1.90
N GLU A 184 -0.87 -10.86 2.10
CA GLU A 184 0.08 -11.21 1.05
C GLU A 184 0.88 -12.44 1.46
N ALA A 185 1.09 -13.36 0.51
CA ALA A 185 1.94 -14.52 0.67
C ALA A 185 2.77 -14.72 -0.60
N GLY A 186 4.03 -15.11 -0.43
CA GLY A 186 4.95 -15.38 -1.53
C GLY A 186 6.07 -16.33 -1.10
N PHE A 187 6.76 -16.90 -2.07
CA PHE A 187 7.90 -17.75 -1.80
C PHE A 187 8.96 -17.59 -2.89
N ALA A 188 10.17 -18.02 -2.57
CA ALA A 188 11.27 -18.08 -3.53
C ALA A 188 12.12 -19.32 -3.27
N VAL A 189 12.67 -19.90 -4.32
CA VAL A 189 13.51 -21.10 -4.24
C VAL A 189 14.89 -20.79 -4.80
N LYS A 190 15.92 -20.99 -4.00
CA LYS A 190 17.32 -20.79 -4.37
C LYS A 190 17.66 -21.53 -5.68
N GLY A 191 18.40 -20.88 -6.57
CA GLY A 191 18.85 -21.45 -7.85
C GLY A 191 17.96 -21.11 -9.05
N VAL A 192 16.78 -20.46 -8.84
CA VAL A 192 15.90 -19.96 -9.91
C VAL A 192 15.90 -18.44 -9.85
N LEU A 193 16.97 -17.80 -10.35
CA LEU A 193 17.18 -16.34 -10.25
C LEU A 193 17.05 -15.82 -8.80
N THR A 194 17.37 -16.65 -7.83
CA THR A 194 17.12 -16.46 -6.42
C THR A 194 18.32 -16.86 -5.59
N ASP A 195 18.79 -15.97 -4.74
CA ASP A 195 20.00 -16.19 -3.94
C ASP A 195 19.70 -17.01 -2.68
N GLN A 196 18.48 -16.93 -2.14
CA GLN A 196 18.08 -17.57 -0.88
C GLN A 196 16.65 -18.11 -0.96
N THR A 197 16.43 -19.34 -0.44
CA THR A 197 15.08 -19.91 -0.28
C THR A 197 14.36 -19.25 0.90
N PHE A 198 13.13 -18.79 0.69
CA PHE A 198 12.29 -18.24 1.75
C PHE A 198 10.80 -18.35 1.45
N ILE A 199 10.00 -18.25 2.51
CA ILE A 199 8.55 -18.03 2.44
C ILE A 199 8.27 -16.69 3.13
N ARG A 200 7.48 -15.83 2.52
CA ARG A 200 7.08 -14.53 3.05
C ARG A 200 5.58 -14.48 3.26
N GLY A 201 5.16 -14.01 4.41
CA GLY A 201 3.78 -13.67 4.72
C GLY A 201 3.70 -12.25 5.26
N TYR A 202 2.63 -11.52 4.89
CA TYR A 202 2.32 -10.21 5.41
C TYR A 202 0.82 -10.04 5.54
N ALA A 203 0.37 -9.45 6.65
CA ALA A 203 -1.01 -9.10 6.87
C ALA A 203 -1.11 -7.72 7.52
N ARG A 204 -2.03 -6.89 7.07
CA ARG A 204 -2.40 -5.63 7.69
C ARG A 204 -3.91 -5.54 7.82
N GLY A 205 -4.37 -5.24 9.02
CA GLY A 205 -5.77 -5.05 9.34
C GLY A 205 -6.01 -3.67 9.94
N GLN A 206 -7.17 -3.10 9.60
CA GLN A 206 -7.65 -1.85 10.16
C GLN A 206 -9.15 -1.97 10.35
N GLN A 207 -9.63 -1.69 11.56
CA GLN A 207 -11.05 -1.78 11.94
C GLN A 207 -11.49 -0.44 12.52
N TYR A 208 -12.59 0.07 12.01
CA TYR A 208 -13.29 1.25 12.54
C TYR A 208 -14.54 0.81 13.28
N LEU A 209 -14.67 1.23 14.54
CA LEU A 209 -15.76 0.89 15.43
C LEU A 209 -16.42 2.20 15.89
N PRO A 210 -17.60 2.56 15.37
CA PRO A 210 -18.31 3.74 15.86
C PRO A 210 -18.85 3.49 17.26
N ILE A 211 -18.70 4.48 18.15
CA ILE A 211 -19.28 4.51 19.47
C ILE A 211 -20.22 5.72 19.52
N GLY A 212 -21.52 5.47 19.52
CA GLY A 212 -22.51 6.54 19.40
C GLY A 212 -22.37 7.31 18.08
N LYS A 213 -22.60 8.65 18.14
CA LYS A 213 -22.59 9.51 16.94
C LYS A 213 -21.26 10.23 16.71
N GLU A 214 -20.50 10.47 17.77
CA GLU A 214 -19.35 11.38 17.77
C GLU A 214 -18.01 10.65 17.92
N ASP A 215 -18.02 9.40 18.40
CA ASP A 215 -16.81 8.67 18.74
C ASP A 215 -16.52 7.54 17.76
N ILE A 216 -15.23 7.26 17.59
CA ILE A 216 -14.72 6.16 16.77
C ILE A 216 -13.52 5.54 17.50
N VAL A 217 -13.50 4.21 17.60
CA VAL A 217 -12.28 3.48 17.94
C VAL A 217 -11.69 2.90 16.68
N LEU A 218 -10.44 3.25 16.41
CA LEU A 218 -9.64 2.69 15.34
C LEU A 218 -8.65 1.70 15.92
N LEU A 219 -8.73 0.45 15.44
CA LEU A 219 -7.74 -0.59 15.71
C LEU A 219 -6.98 -0.89 14.43
N ARG A 220 -5.66 -0.92 14.50
CA ARG A 220 -4.78 -1.29 13.38
C ARG A 220 -3.74 -2.30 13.86
N ALA A 221 -3.44 -3.29 13.03
CA ALA A 221 -2.37 -4.24 13.28
C ALA A 221 -1.66 -4.60 11.99
N GLU A 222 -0.35 -4.85 12.09
CA GLU A 222 0.47 -5.39 11.01
C GLU A 222 1.26 -6.58 11.53
N LEU A 223 1.32 -7.63 10.72
CA LEU A 223 2.08 -8.85 10.95
C LEU A 223 2.90 -9.14 9.70
N GLY A 224 4.19 -9.35 9.85
CA GLY A 224 5.08 -9.73 8.77
C GLY A 224 6.03 -10.85 9.19
N GLY A 225 6.30 -11.77 8.28
CA GLY A 225 7.26 -12.84 8.53
C GLY A 225 7.95 -13.31 7.25
N VAL A 226 9.28 -13.46 7.32
CA VAL A 226 10.09 -14.10 6.29
C VAL A 226 10.79 -15.28 6.93
N PHE A 227 10.42 -16.48 6.50
CA PHE A 227 10.92 -17.75 7.00
C PHE A 227 11.97 -18.30 6.04
N THR A 228 13.18 -18.46 6.53
CA THR A 228 14.33 -18.97 5.78
C THR A 228 15.25 -19.77 6.68
N SER A 229 15.97 -20.73 6.11
CA SER A 229 17.00 -21.49 6.83
C SER A 229 18.34 -20.75 6.94
N GLY A 230 18.52 -19.66 6.15
CA GLY A 230 19.74 -18.87 6.10
C GLY A 230 19.61 -17.49 6.75
N SER A 231 20.62 -16.65 6.51
CA SER A 231 20.60 -15.24 6.94
C SER A 231 19.65 -14.41 6.06
N SER A 232 19.27 -13.22 6.52
CA SER A 232 18.46 -12.28 5.73
C SER A 232 19.23 -11.63 4.56
N SER A 233 20.55 -11.72 4.54
CA SER A 233 21.41 -11.04 3.57
C SER A 233 21.23 -11.48 2.10
N GLY A 234 20.76 -12.69 1.86
CA GLY A 234 20.43 -13.20 0.52
C GLY A 234 18.98 -12.93 0.09
N ILE A 235 18.21 -12.21 0.88
CA ILE A 235 16.82 -11.88 0.59
C ILE A 235 16.76 -10.41 0.17
N PRO A 236 16.07 -10.04 -0.92
CA PRO A 236 15.89 -8.64 -1.29
C PRO A 236 15.37 -7.81 -0.11
N ALA A 237 16.10 -6.72 0.20
CA ALA A 237 15.82 -5.87 1.36
C ALA A 237 14.41 -5.26 1.33
N SER A 238 13.87 -5.03 0.14
CA SER A 238 12.50 -4.55 -0.06
C SER A 238 11.41 -5.55 0.33
N LEU A 239 11.75 -6.82 0.52
CA LEU A 239 10.86 -7.88 0.99
C LEU A 239 10.90 -8.08 2.50
N LEU A 240 11.83 -7.44 3.18
CA LEU A 240 12.01 -7.43 4.63
C LEU A 240 11.26 -6.26 5.27
N PHE A 241 11.26 -6.15 6.60
CA PHE A 241 10.39 -5.25 7.34
C PHE A 241 11.17 -4.28 8.23
N ARG A 242 10.65 -3.07 8.37
CA ARG A 242 11.01 -2.07 9.39
C ARG A 242 9.73 -1.46 9.96
N ALA A 243 9.77 -0.93 11.17
CA ALA A 243 8.66 -0.23 11.80
C ALA A 243 9.06 1.19 12.23
N GLY A 244 8.09 1.96 12.71
CA GLY A 244 8.23 3.36 13.13
C GLY A 244 7.61 4.33 12.13
N GLY A 245 7.20 5.50 12.63
CA GLY A 245 6.54 6.55 11.86
C GLY A 245 5.03 6.61 12.05
N SER A 246 4.39 7.57 11.38
CA SER A 246 2.97 7.93 11.55
C SER A 246 2.00 6.79 11.25
N ASN A 247 2.35 5.92 10.32
CA ASN A 247 1.52 4.79 9.89
C ASN A 247 1.88 3.46 10.55
N SER A 248 2.81 3.45 11.51
CA SER A 248 3.29 2.25 12.20
C SER A 248 3.31 2.47 13.70
N VAL A 249 4.44 2.93 14.27
CA VAL A 249 4.59 3.21 15.71
C VAL A 249 5.01 4.66 15.88
N ARG A 250 4.07 5.53 16.25
CA ARG A 250 4.32 6.96 16.53
C ARG A 250 5.16 7.12 17.80
N GLY A 251 5.96 8.18 17.87
CA GLY A 251 7.00 8.39 18.87
C GLY A 251 8.39 7.93 18.41
N TYR A 252 8.47 7.19 17.31
CA TYR A 252 9.71 6.73 16.66
C TYR A 252 9.79 7.24 15.23
N GLY A 253 11.01 7.47 14.74
CA GLY A 253 11.22 7.94 13.37
C GLY A 253 10.69 6.96 12.31
N TYR A 254 10.47 7.47 11.13
CA TYR A 254 10.03 6.66 10.00
C TYR A 254 11.00 5.50 9.72
N GLN A 255 10.49 4.27 9.74
CA GLN A 255 11.28 3.04 9.55
C GLN A 255 12.56 2.94 10.42
N SER A 256 12.54 3.53 11.61
CA SER A 256 13.70 3.54 12.53
C SER A 256 13.75 2.35 13.50
N ILE A 257 12.77 1.47 13.47
CA ILE A 257 12.74 0.24 14.26
C ILE A 257 13.11 -0.93 13.33
N GLY A 258 14.22 -1.58 13.63
CA GLY A 258 14.80 -2.67 12.86
C GLY A 258 16.09 -3.17 13.51
N ASN A 259 16.93 -3.83 12.75
CA ASN A 259 18.23 -4.29 13.22
C ASN A 259 19.28 -3.17 13.07
N SER A 260 19.77 -2.63 14.19
CA SER A 260 20.77 -1.55 14.18
C SER A 260 22.19 -2.11 14.05
N VAL A 261 22.88 -1.73 12.97
CA VAL A 261 24.26 -2.13 12.69
C VAL A 261 25.05 -0.89 12.26
N ALA A 262 26.12 -0.57 12.97
CA ALA A 262 27.01 0.57 12.67
C ALA A 262 26.29 1.90 12.44
N GLY A 263 25.21 2.17 13.19
CA GLY A 263 24.39 3.38 13.06
C GLY A 263 23.27 3.31 12.02
N SER A 264 23.31 2.35 11.10
CA SER A 264 22.25 2.10 10.12
C SER A 264 21.16 1.19 10.69
N VAL A 265 19.91 1.37 10.24
CA VAL A 265 18.79 0.50 10.60
C VAL A 265 18.43 -0.39 9.41
N LEU A 266 18.74 -1.68 9.54
CA LEU A 266 18.50 -2.68 8.51
C LEU A 266 17.08 -3.26 8.59
N PRO A 267 16.47 -3.61 7.46
CA PRO A 267 15.23 -4.36 7.43
C PRO A 267 15.42 -5.77 8.02
N THR A 268 14.35 -6.29 8.62
CA THR A 268 14.35 -7.53 9.41
C THR A 268 13.32 -8.53 8.89
N LYS A 269 13.42 -9.78 9.36
CA LYS A 269 12.54 -10.88 8.93
C LYS A 269 11.14 -10.82 9.54
N TYR A 270 10.98 -10.28 10.73
CA TYR A 270 9.71 -10.30 11.46
C TYR A 270 9.24 -8.90 11.82
N LEU A 271 7.94 -8.66 11.67
CA LEU A 271 7.26 -7.42 12.00
C LEU A 271 6.00 -7.71 12.78
N VAL A 272 5.80 -6.98 13.87
CA VAL A 272 4.50 -6.89 14.55
C VAL A 272 4.29 -5.45 14.97
N THR A 273 3.19 -4.85 14.56
CA THR A 273 2.75 -3.54 15.08
C THR A 273 1.28 -3.57 15.42
N ALA A 274 0.88 -2.77 16.40
CA ALA A 274 -0.51 -2.59 16.79
C ALA A 274 -0.76 -1.15 17.22
N THR A 275 -1.93 -0.63 16.87
CA THR A 275 -2.43 0.70 17.26
C THR A 275 -3.84 0.56 17.81
N ALA A 276 -4.11 1.23 18.92
CA ALA A 276 -5.45 1.53 19.38
C ALA A 276 -5.60 3.05 19.47
N GLU A 277 -6.55 3.61 18.76
CA GLU A 277 -6.80 5.04 18.72
C GLU A 277 -8.28 5.31 18.99
N TYR A 278 -8.56 6.20 19.94
CA TYR A 278 -9.88 6.74 20.21
C TYR A 278 -9.96 8.13 19.60
N GLN A 279 -11.02 8.40 18.83
CA GLN A 279 -11.31 9.69 18.21
C GLN A 279 -12.64 10.21 18.71
N HIS A 280 -12.67 11.49 19.12
CA HIS A 280 -13.88 12.22 19.46
C HIS A 280 -14.07 13.39 18.50
N TRP A 281 -15.24 13.47 17.85
CA TRP A 281 -15.58 14.48 16.86
C TRP A 281 -16.48 15.55 17.47
N PHE A 282 -15.92 16.72 17.78
CA PHE A 282 -16.65 17.86 18.36
C PHE A 282 -17.63 18.48 17.38
N THR A 283 -17.27 18.47 16.08
CA THR A 283 -18.09 18.97 14.98
C THR A 283 -18.03 17.97 13.83
N HIS A 284 -18.75 18.24 12.75
CA HIS A 284 -18.67 17.44 11.53
C HIS A 284 -17.22 17.31 11.03
N ASP A 285 -16.42 18.38 11.12
CA ASP A 285 -15.12 18.48 10.48
C ASP A 285 -13.93 18.34 11.43
N TRP A 286 -14.12 18.64 12.74
CA TRP A 286 -13.04 18.68 13.71
C TRP A 286 -13.21 17.68 14.84
N GLY A 287 -12.12 16.96 15.11
CA GLY A 287 -12.04 16.01 16.21
C GLY A 287 -10.66 15.98 16.85
N ALA A 288 -10.60 15.30 17.99
CA ALA A 288 -9.34 14.96 18.66
C ALA A 288 -9.16 13.45 18.73
N ALA A 289 -7.94 13.01 18.92
CA ALA A 289 -7.60 11.61 19.08
C ALA A 289 -6.62 11.42 20.24
N ALA A 290 -6.72 10.26 20.90
CA ALA A 290 -5.72 9.73 21.81
C ALA A 290 -5.37 8.32 21.36
N PHE A 291 -4.09 7.95 21.42
CA PHE A 291 -3.66 6.67 20.88
C PHE A 291 -2.52 6.03 21.67
N PHE A 292 -2.47 4.73 21.54
CA PHE A 292 -1.38 3.87 21.97
C PHE A 292 -0.92 3.02 20.78
N ASP A 293 0.37 3.10 20.48
CA ASP A 293 1.02 2.29 19.45
C ASP A 293 2.07 1.39 20.10
N ILE A 294 2.25 0.19 19.58
CA ILE A 294 3.32 -0.71 19.98
C ILE A 294 3.81 -1.49 18.78
N GLY A 295 5.11 -1.76 18.70
CA GLY A 295 5.62 -2.57 17.60
C GLY A 295 7.03 -3.07 17.82
N THR A 296 7.42 -3.99 16.96
CA THR A 296 8.77 -4.56 16.87
C THR A 296 9.08 -4.95 15.43
N ALA A 297 10.34 -4.81 15.05
CA ALA A 297 10.89 -5.40 13.85
C ALA A 297 12.23 -6.05 14.21
N THR A 298 12.38 -7.38 13.97
CA THR A 298 13.50 -8.17 14.45
C THR A 298 13.87 -9.31 13.50
N ASP A 299 15.11 -9.73 13.48
CA ASP A 299 15.58 -10.94 12.77
C ASP A 299 15.36 -12.22 13.58
N THR A 300 15.33 -12.13 14.92
CA THR A 300 15.19 -13.26 15.81
C THR A 300 14.06 -13.03 16.79
N TRP A 301 13.06 -13.90 16.76
CA TRP A 301 11.87 -13.72 17.62
C TRP A 301 12.18 -13.81 19.12
N GLY A 302 13.20 -14.56 19.51
CA GLY A 302 13.66 -14.63 20.90
C GLY A 302 14.25 -13.33 21.44
N GLU A 303 14.78 -12.46 20.56
CA GLU A 303 15.44 -11.19 20.90
C GLU A 303 14.57 -9.98 20.61
N LYS A 304 13.26 -10.20 20.37
CA LYS A 304 12.35 -9.10 20.08
C LYS A 304 12.28 -8.07 21.19
N VAL A 305 12.32 -6.83 20.79
CA VAL A 305 12.14 -5.66 21.65
C VAL A 305 10.94 -4.89 21.19
N PHE A 306 9.97 -4.65 22.07
CA PHE A 306 8.83 -3.83 21.78
C PHE A 306 9.09 -2.34 22.05
N TYR A 307 8.57 -1.51 21.17
CA TYR A 307 8.67 -0.05 21.16
C TYR A 307 7.28 0.55 21.35
N PRO A 308 6.84 0.82 22.60
CA PRO A 308 5.57 1.47 22.87
C PRO A 308 5.65 2.97 22.65
N GLY A 309 4.56 3.56 22.12
CA GLY A 309 4.37 4.98 21.94
C GLY A 309 2.96 5.40 22.34
N VAL A 310 2.83 6.58 22.92
CA VAL A 310 1.55 7.18 23.31
C VAL A 310 1.45 8.59 22.75
N GLY A 311 0.25 9.04 22.48
CA GLY A 311 0.09 10.42 22.00
C GLY A 311 -1.34 10.86 21.88
N ILE A 312 -1.46 12.11 21.49
CA ILE A 312 -2.72 12.79 21.21
C ILE A 312 -2.63 13.50 19.86
N GLY A 313 -3.76 13.80 19.26
CA GLY A 313 -3.77 14.50 17.98
C GLY A 313 -5.08 15.18 17.66
N ALA A 314 -5.03 16.06 16.67
CA ALA A 314 -6.18 16.68 16.04
C ALA A 314 -6.52 15.95 14.74
N ARG A 315 -7.82 15.90 14.43
CA ARG A 315 -8.37 15.32 13.21
C ARG A 315 -9.20 16.36 12.49
N TRP A 316 -8.94 16.56 11.22
CA TRP A 316 -9.70 17.50 10.40
C TRP A 316 -10.12 16.85 9.08
N ARG A 317 -11.42 16.87 8.80
CA ARG A 317 -12.00 16.49 7.51
C ARG A 317 -11.93 17.68 6.58
N SER A 318 -10.78 17.84 5.92
CA SER A 318 -10.61 18.95 4.99
C SER A 318 -11.29 18.66 3.65
N PRO A 319 -11.61 19.69 2.84
CA PRO A 319 -12.18 19.48 1.49
C PRO A 319 -11.29 18.70 0.53
N VAL A 320 -10.00 18.58 0.83
CA VAL A 320 -9.02 17.87 0.00
C VAL A 320 -8.62 16.49 0.55
N GLY A 321 -9.15 16.10 1.72
CA GLY A 321 -8.88 14.81 2.36
C GLY A 321 -8.59 14.93 3.87
N PRO A 322 -8.37 13.81 4.55
CA PRO A 322 -8.11 13.80 5.99
C PRO A 322 -6.76 14.44 6.32
N VAL A 323 -6.77 15.32 7.33
CA VAL A 323 -5.58 15.95 7.91
C VAL A 323 -5.46 15.50 9.36
N ASN A 324 -4.32 14.88 9.70
CA ASN A 324 -4.02 14.45 11.06
C ASN A 324 -2.77 15.17 11.56
N VAL A 325 -2.87 15.75 12.75
CA VAL A 325 -1.74 16.37 13.46
C VAL A 325 -1.62 15.68 14.81
N ASP A 326 -0.53 14.96 15.01
CA ASP A 326 -0.30 14.18 16.21
C ASP A 326 0.98 14.64 16.93
N VAL A 327 0.99 14.49 18.25
CA VAL A 327 2.18 14.58 19.09
C VAL A 327 2.28 13.27 19.86
N ALA A 328 3.39 12.56 19.66
CA ALA A 328 3.61 11.25 20.26
C ALA A 328 4.91 11.21 21.07
N TYR A 329 4.86 10.51 22.19
CA TYR A 329 5.98 10.21 23.05
C TYR A 329 6.39 8.75 22.89
N GLY A 330 7.62 8.52 22.44
CA GLY A 330 8.22 7.19 22.38
C GLY A 330 8.76 6.81 23.77
N ILE A 331 8.13 5.85 24.41
CA ILE A 331 8.45 5.50 25.82
C ILE A 331 9.89 4.98 25.95
N ARG A 332 10.38 4.24 24.95
CA ARG A 332 11.71 3.63 25.02
C ARG A 332 12.84 4.60 24.70
N ASN A 333 12.66 5.47 23.72
CA ASN A 333 13.67 6.48 23.33
C ASN A 333 13.50 7.81 24.05
N GLN A 334 12.49 7.93 24.92
CA GLN A 334 12.18 9.11 25.75
C GLN A 334 12.15 10.41 24.93
N SER A 335 11.58 10.35 23.73
CA SER A 335 11.53 11.50 22.83
C SER A 335 10.09 11.80 22.38
N VAL A 336 9.81 13.09 22.23
CA VAL A 336 8.54 13.58 21.67
C VAL A 336 8.75 13.84 20.18
N ARG A 337 7.77 13.43 19.36
CA ARG A 337 7.78 13.68 17.92
C ARG A 337 6.41 14.20 17.45
N PRO A 338 6.40 15.31 16.70
CA PRO A 338 5.22 15.74 15.98
C PRO A 338 5.05 14.95 14.69
N TYR A 339 3.80 14.73 14.27
CA TYR A 339 3.43 14.14 12.99
C TYR A 339 2.34 14.97 12.32
N LEU A 340 2.52 15.27 11.05
CA LEU A 340 1.51 15.82 10.16
C LEU A 340 1.30 14.84 9.02
N THR A 341 0.06 14.43 8.79
CA THR A 341 -0.31 13.59 7.65
C THR A 341 -1.43 14.27 6.89
N LEU A 342 -1.20 14.52 5.60
CA LEU A 342 -2.21 14.93 4.66
C LEU A 342 -2.59 13.72 3.82
N GLY A 343 -3.79 13.20 4.01
CA GLY A 343 -4.35 12.16 3.15
C GLY A 343 -4.94 12.82 1.92
N ILE A 344 -4.23 12.77 0.78
CA ILE A 344 -4.82 13.13 -0.49
C ILE A 344 -5.36 11.84 -1.10
N ALA A 345 -6.67 11.79 -1.28
CA ALA A 345 -7.29 10.69 -2.01
C ALA A 345 -7.13 10.94 -3.52
N PHE A 346 -6.55 9.98 -4.21
CA PHE A 346 -6.43 9.93 -5.67
C PHE A 346 -7.26 8.79 -6.25
#